data_039de085ce18157ffe0e08700b63f01c
#
_entry.id   039de085ce18157ffe0e08700b63f01c
#
_cell.length_a   1.000
_cell.length_b   1.000
_cell.length_c   1.000
_cell.angle_alpha   90.00
_cell.angle_beta   90.00
_cell.angle_gamma   90.00
#
_symmetry.space_group_name_H-M   'P 1'
#
loop_
_entity.id
_entity.type
_entity.pdbx_description
1 polymer ?
#
loop_
_entity_poly.entity_id
_entity_poly.type
_entity_poly.pdbx_seq_one_letter_code
_entity_poly.pdbx_strand_id
1 'polypeptide(L)'
;MKHLLLLLFFALPLLTTTAQKKTLDETPYLAGAVPEQNGMIVFAEHYDLPGKSRAELVARLEQYVRSLVEVPEKLPTSRLTEVSPDSGVVAASVEEYLWFKRNSFVWDRATVRYQLVVLAKEGAFDIMMRNIRYAYEPFDRNGEETFFPAEEWITDREALKRNGRLTKVGGRKFRVKTIDRKNEIFAGARRLFQD
;
A
#
# COMPACT_ATOMS: atom_id res chain seq x y z
N MET A 1 29.55 26.45 -69.13
CA MET A 1 30.04 25.93 -67.83
C MET A 1 28.80 25.60 -67.02
N LYS A 2 28.53 24.29 -66.85
CA LYS A 2 27.33 23.81 -66.17
C LYS A 2 27.76 23.33 -64.73
N HIS A 3 27.30 24.04 -63.71
CA HIS A 3 27.53 23.62 -62.30
C HIS A 3 26.50 22.59 -61.94
N LEU A 4 26.96 21.34 -61.70
CA LEU A 4 26.19 20.25 -61.21
C LEU A 4 26.18 20.30 -59.64
N LEU A 5 25.05 20.69 -59.08
CA LEU A 5 24.87 20.74 -57.64
C LEU A 5 24.49 19.32 -57.11
N LEU A 6 25.43 18.66 -56.40
CA LEU A 6 25.25 17.34 -55.83
C LEU A 6 24.60 17.50 -54.45
N LEU A 7 23.31 17.19 -54.36
CA LEU A 7 22.57 17.15 -53.09
C LEU A 7 22.85 15.81 -52.36
N LEU A 8 23.67 15.87 -51.32
CA LEU A 8 23.94 14.74 -50.45
C LEU A 8 22.75 14.59 -49.46
N PHE A 9 21.88 13.59 -49.65
CA PHE A 9 20.84 13.20 -48.70
C PHE A 9 21.49 12.43 -47.55
N PHE A 10 21.64 13.06 -46.41
CA PHE A 10 22.04 12.40 -45.18
C PHE A 10 20.81 11.70 -44.59
N ALA A 11 20.70 10.40 -44.79
CA ALA A 11 19.69 9.56 -44.15
C ALA A 11 20.07 9.36 -42.65
N LEU A 12 19.45 10.12 -41.75
CA LEU A 12 19.54 9.91 -40.33
C LEU A 12 18.75 8.64 -39.98
N PRO A 13 19.35 7.61 -39.31
CA PRO A 13 18.59 6.47 -38.84
C PRO A 13 17.69 6.93 -37.69
N LEU A 14 16.39 6.85 -37.88
CA LEU A 14 15.39 6.98 -36.82
C LEU A 14 15.56 5.81 -35.83
N LEU A 15 16.29 6.07 -34.76
CA LEU A 15 16.32 5.16 -33.60
C LEU A 15 14.92 5.15 -32.93
N THR A 16 14.07 4.22 -33.34
CA THR A 16 12.83 3.95 -32.69
C THR A 16 13.13 3.26 -31.34
N THR A 17 13.26 4.03 -30.28
CA THR A 17 13.27 3.51 -28.90
C THR A 17 11.87 2.98 -28.60
N THR A 18 11.67 1.68 -28.76
CA THR A 18 10.49 0.98 -28.23
C THR A 18 10.57 0.99 -26.72
N ALA A 19 9.82 1.90 -26.08
CA ALA A 19 9.62 1.89 -24.65
C ALA A 19 8.92 0.59 -24.28
N GLN A 20 9.66 -0.38 -23.80
CA GLN A 20 9.15 -1.67 -23.33
C GLN A 20 8.27 -1.39 -22.11
N LYS A 21 6.96 -1.54 -22.27
CA LYS A 21 5.98 -1.39 -21.18
C LYS A 21 6.32 -2.43 -20.11
N LYS A 22 6.90 -2.01 -18.99
CA LYS A 22 7.24 -2.87 -17.88
C LYS A 22 5.95 -3.54 -17.40
N THR A 23 5.79 -4.82 -17.67
CA THR A 23 4.68 -5.61 -17.15
C THR A 23 4.85 -5.78 -15.65
N LEU A 24 3.76 -5.60 -14.89
CA LEU A 24 3.76 -5.84 -13.46
C LEU A 24 4.09 -7.32 -13.20
N ASP A 25 5.08 -7.58 -12.34
CA ASP A 25 5.24 -8.91 -11.76
C ASP A 25 4.05 -9.16 -10.82
N GLU A 26 3.20 -10.12 -11.17
CA GLU A 26 2.00 -10.44 -10.41
C GLU A 26 2.29 -11.40 -9.24
N THR A 27 3.46 -12.04 -9.19
CA THR A 27 3.81 -13.07 -8.20
C THR A 27 3.53 -12.67 -6.75
N PRO A 28 3.88 -11.46 -6.27
CA PRO A 28 3.64 -11.06 -4.89
C PRO A 28 2.15 -10.89 -4.52
N TYR A 29 1.25 -10.92 -5.51
CA TYR A 29 -0.17 -10.63 -5.34
C TYR A 29 -1.07 -11.83 -5.61
N LEU A 30 -0.52 -13.02 -5.82
CA LEU A 30 -1.27 -14.23 -6.12
C LEU A 30 -1.86 -14.88 -4.87
N ALA A 31 -2.34 -16.12 -5.00
CA ALA A 31 -3.02 -16.86 -3.93
C ALA A 31 -2.19 -16.89 -2.63
N GLY A 32 -2.88 -16.66 -1.51
CA GLY A 32 -2.28 -16.60 -0.18
C GLY A 32 -1.65 -15.25 0.20
N ALA A 33 -1.54 -14.28 -0.74
CA ALA A 33 -0.98 -12.96 -0.44
C ALA A 33 -1.89 -12.07 0.43
N VAL A 34 -3.17 -12.41 0.55
CA VAL A 34 -4.14 -11.74 1.43
C VAL A 34 -4.65 -12.77 2.44
N PRO A 35 -4.08 -12.80 3.66
CA PRO A 35 -4.49 -13.75 4.69
C PRO A 35 -5.83 -13.40 5.29
N GLU A 36 -6.68 -14.40 5.46
CA GLU A 36 -7.98 -14.29 6.12
C GLU A 36 -7.97 -15.07 7.44
N GLN A 37 -8.41 -14.45 8.52
CA GLN A 37 -8.58 -15.03 9.85
C GLN A 37 -10.04 -14.82 10.30
N ASN A 38 -10.79 -15.90 10.48
CA ASN A 38 -12.22 -15.85 10.85
C ASN A 38 -13.06 -14.95 9.92
N GLY A 39 -12.79 -14.98 8.62
CA GLY A 39 -13.49 -14.18 7.62
C GLY A 39 -13.08 -12.70 7.55
N MET A 40 -12.04 -12.30 8.27
CA MET A 40 -11.48 -10.95 8.22
C MET A 40 -10.07 -10.96 7.66
N ILE A 41 -9.73 -9.95 6.88
CA ILE A 41 -8.37 -9.75 6.38
C ILE A 41 -7.51 -9.19 7.52
N VAL A 42 -6.42 -9.91 7.85
CA VAL A 42 -5.43 -9.49 8.83
C VAL A 42 -4.04 -9.74 8.27
N PHE A 43 -3.38 -8.68 7.83
CA PHE A 43 -1.94 -8.74 7.55
C PHE A 43 -1.19 -8.63 8.88
N ALA A 44 -0.26 -9.54 9.12
CA ALA A 44 0.57 -9.54 10.32
C ALA A 44 2.00 -9.99 9.99
N GLU A 45 2.97 -9.36 10.63
CA GLU A 45 4.38 -9.78 10.59
C GLU A 45 5.00 -9.68 11.99
N HIS A 46 5.90 -10.61 12.28
CA HIS A 46 6.66 -10.68 13.52
C HIS A 46 8.12 -10.34 13.25
N TYR A 47 8.74 -9.56 14.14
CA TYR A 47 10.14 -9.19 14.04
C TYR A 47 10.87 -9.45 15.37
N ASP A 48 11.88 -10.35 15.33
CA ASP A 48 12.80 -10.55 16.43
C ASP A 48 13.87 -9.47 16.43
N LEU A 49 14.10 -8.86 17.60
CA LEU A 49 15.08 -7.80 17.86
C LEU A 49 15.78 -8.06 19.20
N PRO A 50 16.61 -9.11 19.29
CA PRO A 50 17.27 -9.49 20.54
C PRO A 50 18.03 -8.31 21.16
N GLY A 51 17.87 -8.13 22.47
CA GLY A 51 18.54 -7.06 23.23
C GLY A 51 17.83 -5.70 23.20
N LYS A 52 16.73 -5.54 22.46
CA LYS A 52 15.90 -4.34 22.51
C LYS A 52 14.85 -4.46 23.61
N SER A 53 14.76 -3.48 24.50
CA SER A 53 13.72 -3.44 25.52
C SER A 53 12.36 -3.07 24.91
N ARG A 54 11.29 -3.53 25.56
CA ARG A 54 9.92 -3.13 25.19
C ARG A 54 9.75 -1.61 25.15
N ALA A 55 10.29 -0.91 26.14
CA ALA A 55 10.20 0.55 26.23
C ALA A 55 10.87 1.25 25.03
N GLU A 56 12.07 0.80 24.61
CA GLU A 56 12.75 1.32 23.42
C GLU A 56 11.93 1.04 22.16
N LEU A 57 11.39 -0.18 22.02
CA LEU A 57 10.56 -0.54 20.87
C LEU A 57 9.31 0.33 20.79
N VAL A 58 8.59 0.49 21.90
CA VAL A 58 7.37 1.34 21.95
C VAL A 58 7.70 2.77 21.55
N ALA A 59 8.75 3.37 22.10
CA ALA A 59 9.11 4.77 21.83
C ALA A 59 9.41 5.00 20.33
N ARG A 60 10.19 4.12 19.69
CA ARG A 60 10.52 4.24 18.26
C ARG A 60 9.32 3.95 17.37
N LEU A 61 8.54 2.92 17.70
CA LEU A 61 7.36 2.52 16.93
C LEU A 61 6.23 3.55 17.07
N GLU A 62 6.06 4.16 18.25
CA GLU A 62 5.13 5.30 18.42
C GLU A 62 5.52 6.45 17.48
N GLN A 63 6.77 6.87 17.48
CA GLN A 63 7.27 7.93 16.60
C GLN A 63 6.99 7.62 15.12
N TYR A 64 7.21 6.36 14.72
CA TYR A 64 6.95 5.90 13.36
C TYR A 64 5.46 5.94 13.04
N VAL A 65 4.61 5.35 13.86
CA VAL A 65 3.15 5.34 13.65
C VAL A 65 2.60 6.77 13.66
N ARG A 66 3.10 7.63 14.53
CA ARG A 66 2.77 9.06 14.57
C ARG A 66 3.13 9.74 13.24
N SER A 67 4.31 9.46 12.68
CA SER A 67 4.72 10.00 11.38
C SER A 67 3.85 9.51 10.21
N LEU A 68 3.13 8.41 10.36
CA LEU A 68 2.17 7.93 9.35
C LEU A 68 0.81 8.65 9.40
N VAL A 69 0.42 9.21 10.55
CA VAL A 69 -0.90 9.82 10.76
C VAL A 69 -0.88 11.34 10.89
N GLU A 70 0.22 11.92 11.33
CA GLU A 70 0.36 13.36 11.57
C GLU A 70 1.10 14.07 10.43
N VAL A 71 0.68 13.84 9.18
CA VAL A 71 1.23 14.52 8.00
C VAL A 71 0.16 15.31 7.26
N PRO A 72 0.51 16.44 6.63
CA PRO A 72 -0.47 17.34 5.99
C PRO A 72 -1.34 16.67 4.92
N GLU A 73 -0.80 15.63 4.24
CA GLU A 73 -1.50 14.91 3.18
C GLU A 73 -2.48 13.84 3.70
N LYS A 74 -2.51 13.59 5.01
CA LYS A 74 -3.44 12.61 5.59
C LYS A 74 -4.82 13.22 5.81
N LEU A 75 -5.82 12.36 5.74
CA LEU A 75 -7.19 12.77 5.98
C LEU A 75 -7.41 13.02 7.49
N PRO A 76 -8.33 13.93 7.86
CA PRO A 76 -8.49 14.37 9.25
C PRO A 76 -8.84 13.29 10.27
N THR A 77 -9.35 12.15 9.81
CA THR A 77 -9.72 11.01 10.66
C THR A 77 -8.52 10.15 11.07
N SER A 78 -7.35 10.34 10.44
CA SER A 78 -6.12 9.65 10.82
C SER A 78 -5.63 10.13 12.17
N ARG A 79 -5.43 9.20 13.11
CA ARG A 79 -4.94 9.51 14.47
C ARG A 79 -4.38 8.30 15.17
N LEU A 80 -3.51 8.53 16.15
CA LEU A 80 -3.22 7.53 17.18
C LEU A 80 -4.49 7.24 17.98
N THR A 81 -4.76 5.97 18.24
CA THR A 81 -5.91 5.52 19.04
C THR A 81 -5.50 4.97 20.38
N GLU A 82 -4.27 4.45 20.49
CA GLU A 82 -3.72 3.93 21.74
C GLU A 82 -2.20 4.02 21.73
N VAL A 83 -1.63 4.44 22.84
CA VAL A 83 -0.19 4.33 23.15
C VAL A 83 -0.10 3.89 24.61
N SER A 84 0.36 2.68 24.83
CA SER A 84 0.48 2.09 26.17
C SER A 84 1.86 1.43 26.35
N PRO A 85 2.84 2.15 26.90
CA PRO A 85 4.17 1.61 27.14
C PRO A 85 4.15 0.35 28.05
N ASP A 86 3.25 0.30 29.03
CA ASP A 86 3.15 -0.81 29.98
C ASP A 86 2.67 -2.10 29.31
N SER A 87 1.72 -2.02 28.40
CA SER A 87 1.23 -3.17 27.62
C SER A 87 1.99 -3.39 26.33
N GLY A 88 2.84 -2.45 25.93
CA GLY A 88 3.58 -2.52 24.67
C GLY A 88 2.76 -2.19 23.43
N VAL A 89 1.59 -1.56 23.57
CA VAL A 89 0.66 -1.31 22.47
C VAL A 89 0.90 0.07 21.88
N VAL A 90 0.97 0.13 20.53
CA VAL A 90 0.82 1.35 19.75
C VAL A 90 -0.21 1.08 18.66
N ALA A 91 -1.32 1.81 18.67
CA ALA A 91 -2.37 1.63 17.68
C ALA A 91 -2.81 2.96 17.04
N ALA A 92 -3.22 2.87 15.78
CA ALA A 92 -3.72 4.01 15.02
C ALA A 92 -4.90 3.61 14.12
N SER A 93 -5.82 4.56 13.93
CA SER A 93 -6.74 4.57 12.81
C SER A 93 -6.12 5.42 11.71
N VAL A 94 -5.98 4.85 10.51
CA VAL A 94 -5.40 5.52 9.35
C VAL A 94 -6.44 5.66 8.28
N GLU A 95 -6.54 6.86 7.72
CA GLU A 95 -7.32 7.15 6.54
C GLU A 95 -6.45 7.90 5.54
N GLU A 96 -6.34 7.37 4.32
CA GLU A 96 -5.48 7.93 3.30
C GLU A 96 -6.00 7.64 1.89
N TYR A 97 -5.44 8.31 0.89
CA TYR A 97 -5.76 8.02 -0.50
C TYR A 97 -4.90 6.88 -1.04
N LEU A 98 -5.55 5.85 -1.54
CA LEU A 98 -4.95 4.75 -2.28
C LEU A 98 -4.95 5.09 -3.77
N TRP A 99 -3.81 5.50 -4.31
CA TRP A 99 -3.68 5.96 -5.69
C TRP A 99 -3.47 4.79 -6.65
N PHE A 100 -4.39 4.64 -7.60
CA PHE A 100 -4.29 3.67 -8.70
C PHE A 100 -3.62 4.28 -9.92
N LYS A 101 -3.97 5.54 -10.23
CA LYS A 101 -3.37 6.31 -11.32
C LYS A 101 -3.37 7.79 -10.96
N ARG A 102 -2.24 8.44 -11.19
CA ARG A 102 -2.11 9.89 -11.01
C ARG A 102 -1.25 10.45 -12.14
N ASN A 103 -1.87 11.18 -13.05
CA ASN A 103 -1.19 11.95 -14.09
C ASN A 103 -1.97 13.26 -14.36
N SER A 104 -1.50 14.08 -15.31
CA SER A 104 -2.09 15.38 -15.60
C SER A 104 -3.58 15.34 -16.01
N PHE A 105 -4.10 14.19 -16.44
CA PHE A 105 -5.45 14.06 -17.00
C PHE A 105 -6.35 13.09 -16.23
N VAL A 106 -5.77 12.19 -15.45
CA VAL A 106 -6.53 11.12 -14.77
C VAL A 106 -6.08 10.99 -13.32
N TRP A 107 -7.04 11.15 -12.42
CA TRP A 107 -6.88 10.93 -10.98
C TRP A 107 -7.80 9.79 -10.57
N ASP A 108 -7.25 8.58 -10.51
CA ASP A 108 -7.96 7.38 -10.07
C ASP A 108 -7.43 6.98 -8.68
N ARG A 109 -8.27 7.12 -7.65
CA ARG A 109 -7.93 6.85 -6.26
C ARG A 109 -9.16 6.34 -5.50
N ALA A 110 -8.92 5.66 -4.40
CA ALA A 110 -9.92 5.37 -3.38
C ALA A 110 -9.50 6.01 -2.06
N THR A 111 -10.44 6.27 -1.17
CA THR A 111 -10.15 6.46 0.24
C THR A 111 -10.02 5.08 0.89
N VAL A 112 -8.94 4.83 1.61
CA VAL A 112 -8.76 3.60 2.39
C VAL A 112 -8.68 3.92 3.86
N ARG A 113 -9.44 3.16 4.68
CA ARG A 113 -9.36 3.15 6.15
C ARG A 113 -8.82 1.81 6.63
N TYR A 114 -7.97 1.83 7.63
CA TYR A 114 -7.50 0.62 8.30
C TYR A 114 -7.03 0.90 9.73
N GLN A 115 -6.95 -0.16 10.52
CA GLN A 115 -6.27 -0.12 11.82
C GLN A 115 -4.85 -0.64 11.67
N LEU A 116 -3.89 0.11 12.17
CA LEU A 116 -2.50 -0.31 12.34
C LEU A 116 -2.28 -0.54 13.84
N VAL A 117 -1.84 -1.74 14.20
CA VAL A 117 -1.59 -2.13 15.59
C VAL A 117 -0.19 -2.71 15.69
N VAL A 118 0.57 -2.23 16.65
CA VAL A 118 1.89 -2.76 17.00
C VAL A 118 1.83 -3.26 18.45
N LEU A 119 2.38 -4.45 18.67
CA LEU A 119 2.51 -5.09 19.98
C LEU A 119 3.99 -5.35 20.27
N ALA A 120 4.62 -4.48 21.04
CA ALA A 120 6.02 -4.61 21.44
C ALA A 120 6.15 -5.45 22.72
N LYS A 121 7.15 -6.33 22.72
CA LYS A 121 7.58 -7.18 23.85
C LYS A 121 9.07 -7.01 24.06
N GLU A 122 9.64 -7.62 25.09
CA GLU A 122 11.09 -7.71 25.20
C GLU A 122 11.67 -8.49 24.00
N GLY A 123 12.56 -7.86 23.27
CA GLY A 123 13.27 -8.46 22.15
C GLY A 123 12.47 -8.74 20.88
N ALA A 124 11.22 -8.24 20.76
CA ALA A 124 10.40 -8.48 19.57
C ALA A 124 9.22 -7.50 19.44
N PHE A 125 8.67 -7.36 18.23
CA PHE A 125 7.34 -6.78 18.05
C PHE A 125 6.54 -7.47 16.95
N ASP A 126 5.23 -7.42 17.10
CA ASP A 126 4.26 -7.81 16.07
C ASP A 126 3.66 -6.53 15.49
N ILE A 127 3.46 -6.48 14.16
CA ILE A 127 2.77 -5.40 13.48
C ILE A 127 1.62 -5.96 12.67
N MET A 128 0.44 -5.34 12.76
CA MET A 128 -0.77 -5.80 12.11
C MET A 128 -1.50 -4.66 11.41
N MET A 129 -2.00 -4.92 10.19
CA MET A 129 -2.95 -4.08 9.48
C MET A 129 -4.25 -4.86 9.30
N ARG A 130 -5.36 -4.31 9.80
CA ARG A 130 -6.66 -4.98 9.83
C ARG A 130 -7.81 -3.98 9.68
N ASN A 131 -9.05 -4.49 9.61
CA ASN A 131 -10.27 -3.68 9.47
C ASN A 131 -10.16 -2.71 8.28
N ILE A 132 -9.73 -3.25 7.13
CA ILE A 132 -9.46 -2.47 5.93
C ILE A 132 -10.77 -2.24 5.20
N ARG A 133 -11.05 -0.98 4.84
CA ARG A 133 -12.27 -0.57 4.15
C ARG A 133 -11.94 0.44 3.07
N TYR A 134 -12.71 0.43 1.97
CA TYR A 134 -12.55 1.34 0.84
C TYR A 134 -13.80 2.13 0.59
N ALA A 135 -13.66 3.44 0.31
CA ALA A 135 -14.65 4.22 -0.38
C ALA A 135 -14.11 4.54 -1.78
N TYR A 136 -14.86 4.11 -2.80
CA TYR A 136 -14.47 4.28 -4.20
C TYR A 136 -15.71 4.51 -5.05
N GLU A 137 -15.80 5.72 -5.62
CA GLU A 137 -16.86 6.23 -6.50
C GLU A 137 -18.31 5.88 -6.13
N PRO A 138 -19.17 6.76 -6.47
CA PRO A 138 -19.22 8.16 -6.07
C PRO A 138 -19.95 8.27 -4.73
N PHE A 139 -19.78 9.38 -4.08
CA PHE A 139 -20.61 9.82 -2.96
C PHE A 139 -22.08 9.41 -3.18
N ASP A 140 -22.73 8.98 -2.14
CA ASP A 140 -24.17 8.81 -2.17
C ASP A 140 -24.86 10.13 -2.58
N ARG A 141 -26.19 10.12 -2.72
CA ARG A 141 -26.95 11.33 -3.11
C ARG A 141 -26.77 12.51 -2.14
N ASN A 142 -26.23 12.25 -0.95
CA ASN A 142 -26.00 13.25 0.11
C ASN A 142 -24.54 13.74 0.14
N GLY A 143 -23.65 13.20 -0.71
CA GLY A 143 -22.24 13.54 -0.75
C GLY A 143 -21.39 12.81 0.30
N GLU A 144 -21.92 11.76 0.95
CA GLU A 144 -21.19 10.97 1.94
C GLU A 144 -20.45 9.79 1.28
N GLU A 145 -19.25 9.51 1.78
CA GLU A 145 -18.47 8.35 1.34
C GLU A 145 -19.00 7.07 1.99
N THR A 146 -19.41 6.10 1.18
CA THR A 146 -19.77 4.75 1.66
C THR A 146 -18.54 3.85 1.67
N PHE A 147 -18.23 3.26 2.83
CA PHE A 147 -17.09 2.37 3.01
C PHE A 147 -17.50 0.90 2.97
N PHE A 148 -16.90 0.16 2.04
CA PHE A 148 -17.06 -1.29 1.87
C PHE A 148 -15.87 -2.04 2.46
N PRO A 149 -16.06 -3.22 3.07
CA PRO A 149 -14.98 -4.01 3.64
C PRO A 149 -14.07 -4.57 2.53
N ALA A 150 -12.77 -4.66 2.83
CA ALA A 150 -11.78 -5.17 1.88
C ALA A 150 -12.02 -6.65 1.51
N GLU A 151 -12.67 -7.40 2.37
CA GLU A 151 -13.06 -8.80 2.18
C GLU A 151 -13.92 -9.01 0.93
N GLU A 152 -14.70 -8.00 0.54
CA GLU A 152 -15.53 -8.02 -0.67
C GLU A 152 -14.74 -7.69 -1.95
N TRP A 153 -13.46 -7.30 -1.84
CA TRP A 153 -12.69 -6.76 -2.96
C TRP A 153 -11.39 -7.47 -3.23
N ILE A 154 -10.61 -7.82 -2.18
CA ILE A 154 -9.21 -8.21 -2.34
C ILE A 154 -8.87 -9.63 -1.91
N THR A 155 -9.80 -10.40 -1.38
CA THR A 155 -9.59 -11.82 -1.06
C THR A 155 -9.23 -12.63 -2.30
N ASP A 156 -8.69 -13.82 -2.12
CA ASP A 156 -8.38 -14.70 -3.24
C ASP A 156 -9.63 -15.01 -4.09
N ARG A 157 -10.79 -15.17 -3.43
CA ARG A 157 -12.07 -15.40 -4.08
C ARG A 157 -12.49 -14.26 -4.99
N GLU A 158 -12.28 -13.00 -4.56
CA GLU A 158 -12.77 -11.81 -5.26
C GLU A 158 -11.79 -11.30 -6.32
N ALA A 159 -10.49 -11.39 -6.06
CA ALA A 159 -9.46 -10.77 -6.87
C ALA A 159 -8.71 -11.74 -7.80
N LEU A 160 -8.90 -13.06 -7.64
CA LEU A 160 -8.27 -14.07 -8.51
C LEU A 160 -9.31 -14.79 -9.38
N LYS A 161 -8.87 -15.16 -10.56
CA LYS A 161 -9.58 -16.05 -11.47
C LYS A 161 -9.36 -17.51 -11.04
N ARG A 162 -10.19 -18.44 -11.58
CA ARG A 162 -10.01 -19.90 -11.37
C ARG A 162 -8.63 -20.44 -11.74
N ASN A 163 -7.92 -19.80 -12.66
CA ASN A 163 -6.56 -20.17 -13.05
C ASN A 163 -5.47 -19.51 -12.20
N GLY A 164 -5.82 -18.92 -11.05
CA GLY A 164 -4.91 -18.29 -10.11
C GLY A 164 -4.36 -16.92 -10.50
N ARG A 165 -4.69 -16.39 -11.70
CA ARG A 165 -4.24 -15.07 -12.15
C ARG A 165 -5.14 -13.97 -11.60
N LEU A 166 -4.60 -12.78 -11.43
CA LEU A 166 -5.38 -11.60 -11.04
C LEU A 166 -6.53 -11.33 -12.03
N THR A 167 -7.67 -10.89 -11.52
CA THR A 167 -8.78 -10.39 -12.33
C THR A 167 -8.34 -9.14 -13.10
N LYS A 168 -9.00 -8.82 -14.21
CA LYS A 168 -8.68 -7.60 -14.97
C LYS A 168 -9.40 -6.35 -14.44
N VAL A 169 -10.54 -6.55 -13.80
CA VAL A 169 -11.47 -5.51 -13.33
C VAL A 169 -11.79 -5.75 -11.86
N GLY A 170 -12.14 -4.71 -11.13
CA GLY A 170 -12.51 -4.82 -9.71
C GLY A 170 -11.30 -4.96 -8.80
N GLY A 171 -11.25 -6.01 -8.00
CA GLY A 171 -10.32 -6.21 -6.89
C GLY A 171 -8.83 -6.10 -7.20
N ARG A 172 -8.39 -6.33 -8.45
CA ARG A 172 -6.96 -6.32 -8.82
C ARG A 172 -6.21 -5.08 -8.34
N LYS A 173 -6.69 -3.88 -8.69
CA LYS A 173 -5.99 -2.64 -8.36
C LYS A 173 -5.98 -2.37 -6.86
N PHE A 174 -7.07 -2.71 -6.17
CA PHE A 174 -7.16 -2.62 -4.72
C PHE A 174 -6.19 -3.60 -4.04
N ARG A 175 -6.21 -4.88 -4.46
CA ARG A 175 -5.33 -5.92 -3.92
C ARG A 175 -3.86 -5.54 -4.05
N VAL A 176 -3.41 -5.18 -5.25
CA VAL A 176 -2.02 -4.78 -5.53
C VAL A 176 -1.63 -3.60 -4.64
N LYS A 177 -2.42 -2.52 -4.64
CA LYS A 177 -2.08 -1.31 -3.90
C LYS A 177 -2.14 -1.48 -2.38
N THR A 178 -3.06 -2.30 -1.88
CA THR A 178 -3.12 -2.59 -0.44
C THR A 178 -1.94 -3.41 0.02
N ILE A 179 -1.53 -4.43 -0.74
CA ILE A 179 -0.34 -5.22 -0.43
C ILE A 179 0.92 -4.35 -0.52
N ASP A 180 1.06 -3.52 -1.56
CA ASP A 180 2.19 -2.58 -1.69
C ASP A 180 2.26 -1.65 -0.47
N ARG A 181 1.13 -1.06 -0.07
CA ARG A 181 1.07 -0.14 1.06
C ARG A 181 1.38 -0.83 2.38
N LYS A 182 0.83 -2.03 2.61
CA LYS A 182 1.18 -2.87 3.77
C LYS A 182 2.68 -3.14 3.82
N ASN A 183 3.27 -3.56 2.69
CA ASN A 183 4.71 -3.84 2.61
C ASN A 183 5.56 -2.59 2.92
N GLU A 184 5.17 -1.43 2.41
CA GLU A 184 5.84 -0.16 2.68
C GLU A 184 5.83 0.17 4.18
N ILE A 185 4.66 0.07 4.83
CA ILE A 185 4.49 0.36 6.26
C ILE A 185 5.29 -0.64 7.10
N PHE A 186 5.17 -1.94 6.84
CA PHE A 186 5.83 -2.96 7.64
C PHE A 186 7.36 -2.92 7.47
N ALA A 187 7.83 -2.74 6.23
CA ALA A 187 9.26 -2.51 5.98
C ALA A 187 9.78 -1.21 6.61
N GLY A 188 8.95 -0.17 6.67
CA GLY A 188 9.27 1.08 7.37
C GLY A 188 9.49 0.86 8.86
N ALA A 189 8.57 0.15 9.53
CA ALA A 189 8.72 -0.20 10.94
C ALA A 189 9.99 -1.02 11.21
N ARG A 190 10.28 -2.01 10.36
CA ARG A 190 11.49 -2.84 10.46
C ARG A 190 12.78 -2.03 10.33
N ARG A 191 12.83 -1.10 9.35
CA ARG A 191 14.03 -0.28 9.09
C ARG A 191 14.46 0.59 10.26
N LEU A 192 13.58 0.91 11.21
CA LEU A 192 13.94 1.67 12.41
C LEU A 192 15.03 0.99 13.25
N PHE A 193 15.18 -0.32 13.09
CA PHE A 193 16.07 -1.16 13.89
C PHE A 193 17.17 -1.83 13.06
N GLN A 194 17.34 -1.40 11.82
CA GLN A 194 18.45 -1.81 10.94
C GLN A 194 19.45 -0.66 10.93
N ASP A 195 20.51 -0.79 11.75
CA ASP A 195 21.67 0.09 11.72
C ASP A 195 22.56 -0.25 10.52
#